data_0c524077a1017e52cd4929b8cb8cf0fb
#
_entry.id   0c524077a1017e52cd4929b8cb8cf0fb
#
_cell.length_a   1.000
_cell.length_b   1.000
_cell.length_c   1.000
_cell.angle_alpha   90.00
_cell.angle_beta   90.00
_cell.angle_gamma   90.00
#
_symmetry.space_group_name_H-M   'P 1'
#
loop_
_entity.id
_entity.type
_entity.pdbx_description
1 polymer ?
#
loop_
_entity_poly.entity_id
_entity_poly.type
_entity_poly.pdbx_seq_one_letter_code
_entity_poly.pdbx_strand_id
1 'polypeptide(L)'
;MPVNITLQNKTENAISYQWTFQGGTPNTSTEVNPKVTYTNAGTYTIILVASNGKTTQTLQKQITVYPDTGIYVLENVKLGINYAHNGEKIAAFYSTKLKKSFFSKDITAENAPLIDIVFQGGSPTFASNKFVSPTEAQKYAFFPITGAKTTVFVNSQEICNCGLNFTEEEFNAMTNDSPLRALSITHSAAGAQAFTNTLPRIVLFQTYDGRKGAIKIKQFVSKGAENSYILCDIKVQK
;
A
#
# COMPACT_ATOMS: atom_id res chain seq x y z
N MET A 1 12.09 -13.04 1.57
CA MET A 1 13.40 -12.54 1.11
C MET A 1 14.28 -13.74 0.85
N PRO A 2 14.80 -13.96 -0.32
CA PRO A 2 15.98 -13.24 -0.84
C PRO A 2 15.62 -12.15 -1.86
N VAL A 3 16.52 -11.16 -2.02
CA VAL A 3 16.46 -10.10 -3.03
C VAL A 3 17.56 -10.33 -4.06
N ASN A 4 17.15 -10.53 -5.31
CA ASN A 4 18.07 -10.70 -6.44
C ASN A 4 18.24 -9.38 -7.19
N ILE A 5 19.48 -8.94 -7.35
CA ILE A 5 19.83 -7.70 -8.04
C ILE A 5 20.68 -8.04 -9.26
N THR A 6 20.28 -7.55 -10.43
CA THR A 6 21.11 -7.58 -11.65
C THR A 6 21.70 -6.18 -11.84
N LEU A 7 23.01 -6.10 -11.91
CA LEU A 7 23.73 -4.85 -12.12
C LEU A 7 23.94 -4.62 -13.62
N GLN A 8 23.76 -3.38 -14.05
CA GLN A 8 24.08 -2.94 -15.41
C GLN A 8 25.33 -2.07 -15.34
N ASN A 9 26.40 -2.56 -15.93
CA ASN A 9 27.63 -1.83 -16.04
C ASN A 9 27.54 -0.80 -17.19
N LYS A 10 27.88 0.45 -16.89
CA LYS A 10 27.92 1.56 -17.84
C LYS A 10 29.31 2.18 -17.95
N THR A 11 30.36 1.44 -17.57
CA THR A 11 31.74 1.92 -17.73
C THR A 11 32.15 1.91 -19.21
N GLU A 12 32.85 2.93 -19.61
CA GLU A 12 33.43 3.06 -20.95
C GLU A 12 34.92 2.78 -20.90
N ASN A 13 35.48 2.17 -21.98
CA ASN A 13 36.89 1.92 -22.15
C ASN A 13 37.56 0.99 -21.10
N ALA A 14 36.80 0.25 -20.33
CA ALA A 14 37.32 -0.77 -19.43
C ALA A 14 37.33 -2.15 -20.10
N ILE A 15 38.37 -2.95 -19.82
CA ILE A 15 38.57 -4.30 -20.35
C ILE A 15 38.44 -5.39 -19.29
N SER A 16 38.45 -5.00 -18.01
CA SER A 16 38.24 -5.94 -16.90
C SER A 16 37.52 -5.28 -15.76
N TYR A 17 36.79 -6.13 -14.98
CA TYR A 17 35.90 -5.72 -13.90
C TYR A 17 36.15 -6.62 -12.70
N GLN A 18 36.16 -6.01 -11.52
CA GLN A 18 36.18 -6.71 -10.25
C GLN A 18 35.06 -6.11 -9.37
N TRP A 19 34.02 -6.88 -9.15
CA TRP A 19 32.94 -6.50 -8.26
C TRP A 19 33.15 -7.09 -6.88
N THR A 20 32.79 -6.34 -5.86
CA THR A 20 32.69 -6.80 -4.47
C THR A 20 31.30 -6.47 -3.95
N PHE A 21 30.62 -7.47 -3.42
CA PHE A 21 29.27 -7.36 -2.87
C PHE A 21 29.30 -7.69 -1.38
N GLN A 22 29.47 -6.66 -0.55
CA GLN A 22 29.51 -6.85 0.88
C GLN A 22 28.18 -7.47 1.35
N GLY A 23 28.25 -8.66 1.99
CA GLY A 23 27.06 -9.39 2.48
C GLY A 23 26.18 -10.04 1.38
N GLY A 24 26.58 -9.97 0.11
CA GLY A 24 25.86 -10.59 -1.00
C GLY A 24 26.41 -11.99 -1.36
N THR A 25 25.65 -12.73 -2.15
CA THR A 25 26.03 -14.04 -2.70
C THR A 25 25.81 -14.03 -4.22
N PRO A 26 26.85 -14.26 -5.08
CA PRO A 26 28.27 -14.35 -4.69
C PRO A 26 28.76 -13.03 -4.06
N ASN A 27 29.85 -13.09 -3.28
CA ASN A 27 30.43 -11.89 -2.67
C ASN A 27 31.38 -11.11 -3.62
N THR A 28 31.78 -11.72 -4.73
CA THR A 28 32.57 -11.12 -5.80
C THR A 28 32.14 -11.61 -7.18
N SER A 29 32.43 -10.84 -8.23
CA SER A 29 32.21 -11.23 -9.62
C SER A 29 33.19 -10.48 -10.55
N THR A 30 33.51 -11.09 -11.70
CA THR A 30 34.26 -10.46 -12.81
C THR A 30 33.37 -10.27 -14.03
N GLU A 31 32.11 -10.62 -13.98
CA GLU A 31 31.15 -10.43 -15.06
C GLU A 31 30.90 -8.94 -15.37
N VAL A 32 30.60 -8.63 -16.63
CA VAL A 32 30.23 -7.26 -17.02
C VAL A 32 28.94 -6.82 -16.29
N ASN A 33 27.95 -7.67 -16.28
CA ASN A 33 26.64 -7.40 -15.66
C ASN A 33 26.27 -8.51 -14.66
N PRO A 34 26.86 -8.47 -13.48
CA PRO A 34 26.69 -9.56 -12.51
C PRO A 34 25.32 -9.55 -11.85
N LYS A 35 24.97 -10.74 -11.30
CA LYS A 35 23.82 -10.91 -10.41
C LYS A 35 24.33 -11.18 -8.99
N VAL A 36 23.65 -10.60 -8.02
CA VAL A 36 23.94 -10.78 -6.59
C VAL A 36 22.64 -10.96 -5.82
N THR A 37 22.65 -11.84 -4.83
CA THR A 37 21.52 -12.11 -3.94
C THR A 37 21.84 -11.66 -2.52
N TYR A 38 20.93 -10.92 -1.89
CA TYR A 38 20.99 -10.58 -0.47
C TYR A 38 19.84 -11.29 0.27
N THR A 39 20.17 -12.02 1.33
CA THR A 39 19.22 -12.81 2.11
C THR A 39 18.67 -12.10 3.32
N ASN A 40 19.38 -11.11 3.83
CA ASN A 40 18.99 -10.34 5.02
C ASN A 40 18.73 -8.88 4.69
N ALA A 41 17.86 -8.25 5.48
CA ALA A 41 17.70 -6.80 5.44
C ALA A 41 18.95 -6.12 5.99
N GLY A 42 19.28 -4.96 5.43
CA GLY A 42 20.45 -4.18 5.84
C GLY A 42 20.90 -3.21 4.75
N THR A 43 21.88 -2.39 5.10
CA THR A 43 22.56 -1.52 4.13
C THR A 43 23.88 -2.18 3.73
N TYR A 44 24.07 -2.35 2.44
CA TYR A 44 25.22 -3.04 1.87
C TYR A 44 25.97 -2.15 0.92
N THR A 45 27.28 -2.37 0.83
CA THR A 45 28.16 -1.67 -0.11
C THR A 45 28.46 -2.54 -1.30
N ILE A 46 28.31 -1.97 -2.49
CA ILE A 46 28.74 -2.56 -3.76
C ILE A 46 29.91 -1.75 -4.26
N ILE A 47 31.01 -2.41 -4.59
CA ILE A 47 32.23 -1.81 -5.12
C ILE A 47 32.50 -2.41 -6.50
N LEU A 48 32.79 -1.55 -7.47
CA LEU A 48 33.31 -1.90 -8.79
C LEU A 48 34.70 -1.32 -8.96
N VAL A 49 35.64 -2.16 -9.26
CA VAL A 49 36.96 -1.75 -9.79
C VAL A 49 36.99 -2.09 -11.28
N ALA A 50 37.07 -1.07 -12.13
CA ALA A 50 37.17 -1.22 -13.56
C ALA A 50 38.59 -0.84 -14.04
N SER A 51 39.17 -1.62 -14.95
CA SER A 51 40.52 -1.41 -15.47
C SER A 51 40.57 -1.46 -16.99
N ASN A 52 41.40 -0.59 -17.57
CA ASN A 52 41.75 -0.63 -18.99
C ASN A 52 43.13 -1.24 -19.25
N GLY A 53 43.72 -1.92 -18.26
CA GLY A 53 45.06 -2.50 -18.33
C GLY A 53 46.22 -1.53 -18.01
N LYS A 54 45.97 -0.20 -17.99
CA LYS A 54 46.95 0.83 -17.63
C LYS A 54 46.56 1.57 -16.36
N THR A 55 45.28 1.82 -16.17
CA THR A 55 44.71 2.53 -15.04
C THR A 55 43.50 1.78 -14.50
N THR A 56 43.19 2.02 -13.23
CA THR A 56 41.98 1.48 -12.56
C THR A 56 41.15 2.63 -11.99
N GLN A 57 39.83 2.44 -12.02
CA GLN A 57 38.88 3.31 -11.32
C GLN A 57 38.02 2.50 -10.40
N THR A 58 37.70 3.07 -9.25
CA THR A 58 36.83 2.45 -8.24
C THR A 58 35.57 3.26 -8.06
N LEU A 59 34.43 2.61 -8.17
CA LEU A 59 33.12 3.15 -7.84
C LEU A 59 32.54 2.39 -6.66
N GLN A 60 32.00 3.12 -5.68
CA GLN A 60 31.32 2.56 -4.54
C GLN A 60 29.92 3.09 -4.45
N LYS A 61 28.93 2.20 -4.18
CA LYS A 61 27.54 2.56 -4.00
C LYS A 61 26.94 1.77 -2.84
N GLN A 62 26.16 2.45 -2.00
CA GLN A 62 25.35 1.81 -0.99
C GLN A 62 23.97 1.47 -1.53
N ILE A 63 23.44 0.31 -1.13
CA ILE A 63 22.09 -0.13 -1.36
C ILE A 63 21.46 -0.51 -0.03
N THR A 64 20.15 -0.31 0.11
CA THR A 64 19.40 -0.76 1.28
C THR A 64 18.44 -1.88 0.88
N VAL A 65 18.59 -3.03 1.53
CA VAL A 65 17.65 -4.16 1.44
C VAL A 65 16.72 -4.07 2.64
N TYR A 66 15.43 -3.87 2.39
CA TYR A 66 14.43 -3.75 3.44
C TYR A 66 13.97 -5.13 3.93
N PRO A 67 13.56 -5.26 5.19
CA PRO A 67 12.93 -6.49 5.66
C PRO A 67 11.64 -6.74 4.88
N ASP A 68 11.39 -8.01 4.56
CA ASP A 68 10.08 -8.42 4.04
C ASP A 68 9.13 -8.54 5.22
N THR A 69 8.37 -7.50 5.47
CA THR A 69 7.36 -7.49 6.52
C THR A 69 6.14 -8.32 6.16
N GLY A 70 6.02 -8.69 4.89
CA GLY A 70 4.86 -9.38 4.35
C GLY A 70 3.61 -8.52 4.31
N ILE A 71 2.51 -9.11 3.90
CA ILE A 71 1.19 -8.47 3.85
C ILE A 71 0.14 -9.33 4.55
N TYR A 72 -0.88 -8.68 5.10
CA TYR A 72 -2.17 -9.32 5.33
C TYR A 72 -2.97 -9.31 4.04
N VAL A 73 -3.58 -10.43 3.70
CA VAL A 73 -4.54 -10.56 2.61
C VAL A 73 -5.91 -10.81 3.27
N LEU A 74 -6.82 -9.87 3.09
CA LEU A 74 -8.14 -9.86 3.71
C LEU A 74 -9.17 -9.88 2.58
N GLU A 75 -9.79 -11.01 2.38
CA GLU A 75 -10.68 -11.24 1.24
C GLU A 75 -12.15 -11.09 1.62
N ASN A 76 -12.96 -10.68 0.65
CA ASN A 76 -14.40 -10.60 0.76
C ASN A 76 -14.89 -9.73 1.93
N VAL A 77 -14.14 -8.67 2.24
CA VAL A 77 -14.55 -7.69 3.24
C VAL A 77 -15.80 -6.96 2.76
N LYS A 78 -16.85 -7.00 3.57
CA LYS A 78 -18.13 -6.37 3.28
C LYS A 78 -18.30 -5.13 4.14
N LEU A 79 -18.52 -3.95 3.50
CA LEU A 79 -18.74 -2.69 4.19
C LEU A 79 -20.02 -2.03 3.67
N GLY A 80 -20.90 -1.68 4.60
CA GLY A 80 -22.23 -1.13 4.30
C GLY A 80 -22.25 0.36 4.12
N ILE A 81 -23.25 0.85 3.38
CA ILE A 81 -23.50 2.28 3.29
C ILE A 81 -24.11 2.78 4.61
N ASN A 82 -23.83 4.05 4.91
CA ASN A 82 -24.41 4.77 6.04
C ASN A 82 -25.18 5.99 5.53
N TYR A 83 -26.21 5.74 4.74
CA TYR A 83 -26.99 6.79 4.07
C TYR A 83 -27.90 7.56 5.03
N ALA A 84 -28.47 6.86 6.00
CA ALA A 84 -29.31 7.46 7.01
C ALA A 84 -28.76 7.12 8.39
N HIS A 85 -28.62 8.10 9.25
CA HIS A 85 -28.08 8.02 10.63
C HIS A 85 -28.63 6.88 11.51
N ASN A 86 -29.64 6.16 11.07
CA ASN A 86 -30.53 5.38 11.91
C ASN A 86 -30.38 3.85 11.80
N GLY A 87 -29.37 3.34 11.13
CA GLY A 87 -29.33 1.89 11.07
C GLY A 87 -28.28 1.31 10.16
N GLU A 88 -27.07 1.29 10.64
CA GLU A 88 -26.08 0.37 10.05
C GLU A 88 -26.63 -1.05 10.08
N LYS A 89 -27.15 -1.52 8.95
CA LYS A 89 -27.52 -2.93 8.76
C LYS A 89 -26.30 -3.78 8.47
N ILE A 90 -25.25 -3.14 7.96
CA ILE A 90 -23.96 -3.73 7.58
C ILE A 90 -22.89 -2.81 8.14
N ALA A 91 -21.91 -3.37 8.82
CA ALA A 91 -20.81 -2.61 9.42
C ALA A 91 -20.06 -1.77 8.38
N ALA A 92 -19.74 -0.52 8.71
CA ALA A 92 -19.04 0.43 7.84
C ALA A 92 -17.57 0.65 8.24
N PHE A 93 -17.14 0.16 9.39
CA PHE A 93 -15.81 0.31 9.95
C PHE A 93 -15.03 -0.99 9.86
N TYR A 94 -13.71 -0.89 9.66
CA TYR A 94 -12.85 -2.07 9.59
C TYR A 94 -11.50 -1.83 10.27
N SER A 95 -11.01 -2.85 10.96
CA SER A 95 -9.65 -2.91 11.49
C SER A 95 -8.84 -3.94 10.71
N THR A 96 -7.78 -3.51 10.05
CA THR A 96 -6.85 -4.41 9.37
C THR A 96 -6.02 -5.24 10.34
N LYS A 97 -5.77 -4.72 11.55
CA LYS A 97 -5.07 -5.45 12.62
C LYS A 97 -5.92 -6.53 13.25
N LEU A 98 -7.18 -6.21 13.57
CA LEU A 98 -8.12 -7.16 14.16
C LEU A 98 -8.78 -8.05 13.10
N LYS A 99 -8.64 -7.72 11.80
CA LYS A 99 -9.25 -8.41 10.66
C LYS A 99 -10.77 -8.53 10.80
N LYS A 100 -11.40 -7.46 11.27
CA LYS A 100 -12.81 -7.46 11.67
C LYS A 100 -13.49 -6.15 11.30
N SER A 101 -14.78 -6.27 10.89
CA SER A 101 -15.68 -5.14 10.70
C SER A 101 -16.38 -4.77 12.02
N PHE A 102 -16.72 -3.49 12.17
CA PHE A 102 -17.42 -2.96 13.34
C PHE A 102 -18.61 -2.11 12.91
N PHE A 103 -19.69 -2.20 13.66
CA PHE A 103 -20.72 -1.17 13.67
C PHE A 103 -20.25 0.01 14.52
N SER A 104 -20.73 1.21 14.25
CA SER A 104 -20.35 2.40 15.03
C SER A 104 -20.65 2.24 16.53
N LYS A 105 -21.76 1.60 16.86
CA LYS A 105 -22.17 1.31 18.26
C LYS A 105 -21.22 0.37 19.02
N ASP A 106 -20.44 -0.44 18.31
CA ASP A 106 -19.52 -1.44 18.88
C ASP A 106 -18.09 -0.90 19.02
N ILE A 107 -17.88 0.37 18.67
CA ILE A 107 -16.57 1.02 18.78
C ILE A 107 -16.42 1.53 20.22
N THR A 108 -15.38 1.07 20.89
CA THR A 108 -15.02 1.40 22.26
C THR A 108 -13.69 2.16 22.29
N ALA A 109 -13.31 2.75 23.43
CA ALA A 109 -12.01 3.38 23.61
C ALA A 109 -10.83 2.43 23.36
N GLU A 110 -11.02 1.14 23.57
CA GLU A 110 -9.97 0.11 23.38
C GLU A 110 -9.75 -0.22 21.88
N ASN A 111 -10.83 -0.32 21.11
CA ASN A 111 -10.75 -0.72 19.70
C ASN A 111 -10.68 0.47 18.72
N ALA A 112 -11.12 1.66 19.12
CA ALA A 112 -11.09 2.86 18.28
C ALA A 112 -9.71 3.17 17.67
N PRO A 113 -8.57 3.07 18.43
CA PRO A 113 -7.25 3.29 17.86
C PRO A 113 -6.82 2.26 16.81
N LEU A 114 -7.52 1.13 16.72
CA LEU A 114 -7.25 0.03 15.81
C LEU A 114 -8.14 0.05 14.56
N ILE A 115 -9.11 0.96 14.50
CA ILE A 115 -9.93 1.16 13.30
C ILE A 115 -9.11 1.92 12.27
N ASP A 116 -8.91 1.33 11.11
CA ASP A 116 -8.10 1.91 10.03
C ASP A 116 -8.97 2.47 8.90
N ILE A 117 -10.13 1.86 8.64
CA ILE A 117 -10.93 2.10 7.44
C ILE A 117 -12.36 2.43 7.85
N VAL A 118 -12.90 3.50 7.27
CA VAL A 118 -14.31 3.86 7.36
C VAL A 118 -14.86 4.02 5.96
N PHE A 119 -15.89 3.24 5.62
CA PHE A 119 -16.59 3.38 4.37
C PHE A 119 -17.73 4.39 4.53
N GLN A 120 -17.57 5.56 3.93
CA GLN A 120 -18.61 6.57 3.86
C GLN A 120 -19.50 6.29 2.65
N GLY A 121 -20.57 5.54 2.90
CA GLY A 121 -21.59 5.25 1.92
C GLY A 121 -22.72 6.25 2.03
N GLY A 122 -22.52 7.46 1.46
CA GLY A 122 -23.49 8.55 1.52
C GLY A 122 -24.58 8.47 0.45
N SER A 123 -24.58 7.45 -0.39
CA SER A 123 -25.52 7.32 -1.52
C SER A 123 -25.75 5.87 -1.90
N PRO A 124 -26.95 5.52 -2.41
CA PRO A 124 -27.21 4.24 -3.03
C PRO A 124 -26.54 4.07 -4.41
N THR A 125 -25.84 5.09 -4.90
CA THR A 125 -25.02 5.04 -6.13
C THR A 125 -23.55 4.94 -5.79
N PHE A 126 -22.80 4.11 -6.50
CA PHE A 126 -21.39 3.84 -6.19
C PHE A 126 -20.51 5.10 -6.23
N ALA A 127 -20.66 5.90 -7.27
CA ALA A 127 -19.81 7.08 -7.52
C ALA A 127 -19.86 8.18 -6.45
N SER A 128 -20.83 8.16 -5.54
CA SER A 128 -20.96 9.16 -4.48
C SER A 128 -20.33 8.73 -3.15
N ASN A 129 -19.72 7.55 -3.10
CA ASN A 129 -19.15 6.97 -1.90
C ASN A 129 -17.62 7.12 -1.88
N LYS A 130 -17.01 6.95 -0.71
CA LYS A 130 -15.57 7.03 -0.52
C LYS A 130 -15.14 6.36 0.79
N PHE A 131 -13.83 6.17 0.96
CA PHE A 131 -13.26 5.92 2.28
C PHE A 131 -12.85 7.24 2.93
N VAL A 132 -13.02 7.31 4.24
CA VAL A 132 -12.63 8.47 5.05
C VAL A 132 -11.80 8.04 6.26
N SER A 133 -11.01 8.96 6.78
CA SER A 133 -10.28 8.72 8.01
C SER A 133 -11.23 8.49 9.19
N PRO A 134 -10.92 7.55 10.10
CA PRO A 134 -11.68 7.41 11.34
C PRO A 134 -11.81 8.72 12.14
N THR A 135 -10.79 9.58 12.09
CA THR A 135 -10.81 10.90 12.75
C THR A 135 -11.79 11.89 12.13
N GLU A 136 -12.24 11.62 10.89
CA GLU A 136 -13.17 12.48 10.15
C GLU A 136 -14.58 11.89 10.05
N ALA A 137 -14.81 10.70 10.61
CA ALA A 137 -16.08 9.99 10.50
C ALA A 137 -17.29 10.85 10.89
N GLN A 138 -17.18 11.66 11.93
CA GLN A 138 -18.25 12.56 12.39
C GLN A 138 -18.71 13.58 11.34
N LYS A 139 -17.87 13.91 10.35
CA LYS A 139 -18.25 14.83 9.25
C LYS A 139 -19.23 14.17 8.27
N TYR A 140 -19.38 12.85 8.34
CA TYR A 140 -20.09 12.02 7.39
C TYR A 140 -21.19 11.16 8.06
N ALA A 141 -21.93 11.77 8.97
CA ALA A 141 -23.08 11.14 9.60
C ALA A 141 -22.75 9.97 10.56
N PHE A 142 -21.51 9.81 10.97
CA PHE A 142 -21.14 8.91 12.06
C PHE A 142 -20.96 9.66 13.38
N PHE A 143 -21.07 8.96 14.49
CA PHE A 143 -20.71 9.52 15.79
C PHE A 143 -19.19 9.73 15.88
N PRO A 144 -18.73 10.71 16.70
CA PRO A 144 -17.31 10.89 16.96
C PRO A 144 -16.69 9.62 17.55
N ILE A 145 -15.54 9.22 17.04
CA ILE A 145 -14.80 8.06 17.55
C ILE A 145 -13.67 8.55 18.45
N THR A 146 -13.88 8.51 19.75
CA THR A 146 -12.87 8.93 20.74
C THR A 146 -11.64 8.01 20.64
N GLY A 147 -10.46 8.60 20.46
CA GLY A 147 -9.20 7.83 20.31
C GLY A 147 -8.89 7.36 18.89
N ALA A 148 -9.75 7.68 17.91
CA ALA A 148 -9.49 7.39 16.50
C ALA A 148 -8.13 7.90 16.04
N LYS A 149 -7.53 7.17 15.11
CA LYS A 149 -6.26 7.51 14.46
C LYS A 149 -6.50 7.89 13.00
N THR A 150 -5.62 8.74 12.46
CA THR A 150 -5.73 9.20 11.07
C THR A 150 -5.30 8.11 10.11
N THR A 151 -6.09 7.88 9.07
CA THR A 151 -5.73 7.11 7.88
C THR A 151 -5.86 8.02 6.67
N VAL A 152 -4.86 8.04 5.82
CA VAL A 152 -4.89 8.77 4.55
C VAL A 152 -5.39 7.86 3.46
N PHE A 153 -6.31 8.35 2.60
CA PHE A 153 -6.84 7.61 1.45
C PHE A 153 -6.62 8.36 0.15
N VAL A 154 -6.31 7.60 -0.89
CA VAL A 154 -6.40 8.03 -2.29
C VAL A 154 -7.54 7.23 -2.92
N ASN A 155 -8.75 7.77 -2.83
CA ASN A 155 -9.98 7.14 -3.32
C ASN A 155 -10.06 7.08 -4.84
N SER A 156 -9.46 8.05 -5.52
CA SER A 156 -9.49 8.19 -6.98
C SER A 156 -8.11 8.58 -7.49
N GLN A 157 -7.33 7.56 -7.91
CA GLN A 157 -5.97 7.74 -8.42
C GLN A 157 -5.96 8.55 -9.72
N GLU A 158 -7.01 8.41 -10.53
CA GLU A 158 -7.16 9.07 -11.83
C GLU A 158 -7.27 10.59 -11.76
N ILE A 159 -7.62 11.14 -10.58
CA ILE A 159 -7.80 12.59 -10.40
C ILE A 159 -6.93 13.17 -9.28
N CYS A 160 -6.19 12.34 -8.54
CA CYS A 160 -5.39 12.81 -7.40
C CYS A 160 -4.24 13.74 -7.80
N ASN A 161 -3.82 13.72 -9.06
CA ASN A 161 -2.63 14.41 -9.55
C ASN A 161 -1.38 14.13 -8.68
N CYS A 162 -1.28 12.91 -8.16
CA CYS A 162 -0.28 12.48 -7.18
C CYS A 162 0.76 11.52 -7.78
N GLY A 163 0.70 11.26 -9.09
CA GLY A 163 1.62 10.34 -9.78
C GLY A 163 1.42 8.86 -9.42
N LEU A 164 0.33 8.50 -8.74
CA LEU A 164 -0.01 7.14 -8.40
C LEU A 164 -0.84 6.51 -9.52
N ASN A 165 -0.47 5.29 -9.89
CA ASN A 165 -1.21 4.47 -10.88
C ASN A 165 -1.06 2.99 -10.51
N PHE A 166 -1.51 2.62 -9.32
CA PHE A 166 -1.47 1.24 -8.85
C PHE A 166 -2.66 0.48 -9.44
N THR A 167 -2.36 -0.51 -10.27
CA THR A 167 -3.37 -1.21 -11.09
C THR A 167 -3.99 -2.41 -10.40
N GLU A 168 -5.06 -2.96 -10.98
CA GLU A 168 -5.65 -4.22 -10.52
C GLU A 168 -4.68 -5.39 -10.72
N GLU A 169 -3.91 -5.41 -11.80
CA GLU A 169 -2.91 -6.44 -12.07
C GLU A 169 -1.83 -6.44 -10.99
N GLU A 170 -1.33 -5.26 -10.61
CA GLU A 170 -0.35 -5.13 -9.51
C GLU A 170 -0.95 -5.58 -8.17
N PHE A 171 -2.21 -5.20 -7.90
CA PHE A 171 -2.91 -5.71 -6.72
C PHE A 171 -3.00 -7.23 -6.72
N ASN A 172 -3.42 -7.83 -7.83
CA ASN A 172 -3.60 -9.28 -7.93
C ASN A 172 -2.25 -10.02 -7.78
N ALA A 173 -1.20 -9.53 -8.43
CA ALA A 173 0.14 -10.11 -8.40
C ALA A 173 0.88 -9.94 -7.07
N MET A 174 0.42 -9.02 -6.20
CA MET A 174 1.11 -8.67 -4.96
C MET A 174 1.07 -9.83 -3.95
N THR A 175 2.23 -10.41 -3.64
CA THR A 175 2.44 -11.49 -2.67
C THR A 175 3.21 -11.03 -1.43
N ASN A 176 3.85 -9.85 -1.48
CA ASN A 176 4.59 -9.22 -0.41
C ASN A 176 4.41 -7.70 -0.44
N ASP A 177 4.99 -6.97 0.49
CA ASP A 177 4.79 -5.54 0.64
C ASP A 177 5.64 -4.66 -0.30
N SER A 178 6.51 -5.23 -1.13
CA SER A 178 7.40 -4.47 -2.01
C SER A 178 6.68 -3.44 -2.90
N PRO A 179 5.55 -3.77 -3.55
CA PRO A 179 4.82 -2.79 -4.37
C PRO A 179 4.28 -1.62 -3.56
N LEU A 180 3.91 -1.84 -2.29
CA LEU A 180 3.36 -0.80 -1.42
C LEU A 180 4.45 0.12 -0.87
N ARG A 181 5.67 -0.39 -0.63
CA ARG A 181 6.77 0.40 -0.05
C ARG A 181 7.13 1.62 -0.86
N ALA A 182 7.18 1.48 -2.18
CA ALA A 182 7.56 2.56 -3.09
C ALA A 182 6.50 3.67 -3.21
N LEU A 183 5.25 3.41 -2.82
CA LEU A 183 4.17 4.37 -2.97
C LEU A 183 4.32 5.54 -1.98
N SER A 184 4.16 6.76 -2.46
CA SER A 184 4.01 7.95 -1.63
C SER A 184 2.53 8.27 -1.47
N ILE A 185 1.91 7.71 -0.41
CA ILE A 185 0.49 7.92 -0.14
C ILE A 185 0.35 9.13 0.78
N THR A 186 0.05 10.27 0.19
CA THR A 186 -0.12 11.54 0.90
C THR A 186 -1.53 12.06 0.72
N HIS A 187 -1.98 12.90 1.66
CA HIS A 187 -3.28 13.56 1.53
C HIS A 187 -3.27 14.51 0.34
N SER A 188 -4.22 14.31 -0.57
CA SER A 188 -4.53 15.22 -1.66
C SER A 188 -6.02 15.49 -1.64
N ALA A 189 -6.42 16.74 -1.76
CA ALA A 189 -7.84 17.12 -1.82
C ALA A 189 -8.56 16.41 -2.98
N ALA A 190 -7.89 16.27 -4.13
CA ALA A 190 -8.41 15.52 -5.27
C ALA A 190 -8.50 14.01 -4.98
N GLY A 191 -7.46 13.40 -4.36
CA GLY A 191 -7.46 11.99 -4.01
C GLY A 191 -8.50 11.62 -2.94
N ALA A 192 -8.92 12.58 -2.11
CA ALA A 192 -9.95 12.39 -1.08
C ALA A 192 -11.38 12.43 -1.64
N GLN A 193 -11.58 12.68 -2.93
CA GLN A 193 -12.90 12.77 -3.55
C GLN A 193 -13.61 11.41 -3.61
N ALA A 194 -14.92 11.47 -3.88
CA ALA A 194 -15.73 10.27 -4.07
C ALA A 194 -15.26 9.42 -5.26
N PHE A 195 -15.65 8.16 -5.25
CA PHE A 195 -15.40 7.24 -6.35
C PHE A 195 -16.04 7.72 -7.64
N THR A 196 -15.47 7.34 -8.77
CA THR A 196 -16.16 7.32 -10.06
C THR A 196 -16.94 6.01 -10.25
N ASN A 197 -17.64 5.83 -11.36
CA ASN A 197 -18.41 4.61 -11.61
C ASN A 197 -17.58 3.38 -12.03
N THR A 198 -16.24 3.51 -12.07
CA THR A 198 -15.36 2.43 -12.51
C THR A 198 -15.22 1.32 -11.46
N LEU A 199 -15.48 0.08 -11.85
CA LEU A 199 -15.22 -1.14 -11.08
C LEU A 199 -14.51 -2.16 -11.97
N PRO A 200 -13.57 -2.97 -11.44
CA PRO A 200 -13.05 -2.88 -10.09
C PRO A 200 -12.28 -1.58 -9.84
N ARG A 201 -12.22 -1.14 -8.60
CA ARG A 201 -11.52 0.08 -8.22
C ARG A 201 -10.43 -0.22 -7.20
N ILE A 202 -9.25 0.35 -7.41
CA ILE A 202 -8.16 0.31 -6.45
C ILE A 202 -8.12 1.64 -5.68
N VAL A 203 -8.21 1.54 -4.36
CA VAL A 203 -8.01 2.64 -3.42
C VAL A 203 -6.75 2.39 -2.62
N LEU A 204 -5.88 3.37 -2.52
CA LEU A 204 -4.66 3.28 -1.73
C LEU A 204 -4.86 3.96 -0.38
N PHE A 205 -4.20 3.44 0.66
CA PHE A 205 -4.27 4.04 1.98
C PHE A 205 -2.97 3.89 2.76
N GLN A 206 -2.79 4.78 3.74
CA GLN A 206 -1.72 4.69 4.73
C GLN A 206 -2.28 4.98 6.11
N THR A 207 -2.07 4.05 7.02
CA THR A 207 -2.50 4.14 8.41
C THR A 207 -1.58 5.06 9.22
N TYR A 208 -2.02 5.48 10.41
CA TYR A 208 -1.25 6.37 11.29
C TYR A 208 0.11 5.81 11.72
N ASP A 209 0.24 4.48 11.78
CA ASP A 209 1.47 3.77 12.12
C ASP A 209 2.36 3.50 10.87
N GLY A 210 2.00 4.10 9.74
CA GLY A 210 2.80 4.09 8.51
C GLY A 210 2.60 2.89 7.60
N ARG A 211 1.75 1.91 7.98
CA ARG A 211 1.45 0.75 7.12
C ARG A 211 0.67 1.19 5.89
N LYS A 212 1.17 0.83 4.73
CA LYS A 212 0.52 1.10 3.45
C LYS A 212 -0.33 -0.09 3.03
N GLY A 213 -1.42 0.20 2.34
CA GLY A 213 -2.32 -0.82 1.83
C GLY A 213 -3.05 -0.40 0.56
N ALA A 214 -3.64 -1.39 -0.09
CA ALA A 214 -4.52 -1.22 -1.23
C ALA A 214 -5.82 -1.97 -0.98
N ILE A 215 -6.93 -1.38 -1.38
CA ILE A 215 -8.28 -1.95 -1.34
C ILE A 215 -8.74 -2.13 -2.78
N LYS A 216 -9.05 -3.37 -3.17
CA LYS A 216 -9.71 -3.64 -4.44
C LYS A 216 -11.21 -3.78 -4.20
N ILE A 217 -11.99 -2.76 -4.57
CA ILE A 217 -13.44 -2.84 -4.55
C ILE A 217 -13.86 -3.64 -5.79
N LYS A 218 -14.40 -4.84 -5.55
CA LYS A 218 -14.82 -5.77 -6.60
C LYS A 218 -16.23 -5.50 -7.09
N GLN A 219 -17.11 -5.12 -6.18
CA GLN A 219 -18.52 -4.98 -6.45
C GLN A 219 -19.17 -3.97 -5.52
N PHE A 220 -20.15 -3.23 -6.05
CA PHE A 220 -21.13 -2.50 -5.28
C PHE A 220 -22.50 -3.16 -5.45
N VAL A 221 -23.08 -3.59 -4.35
CA VAL A 221 -24.40 -4.23 -4.33
C VAL A 221 -25.43 -3.20 -3.88
N SER A 222 -26.22 -2.71 -4.82
CA SER A 222 -27.29 -1.75 -4.55
C SER A 222 -28.56 -2.47 -4.11
N LYS A 223 -28.97 -2.27 -2.85
CA LYS A 223 -30.17 -2.83 -2.22
C LYS A 223 -30.93 -1.79 -1.40
N GLY A 224 -30.98 -0.56 -1.89
CA GLY A 224 -31.58 0.57 -1.18
C GLY A 224 -30.66 1.17 -0.12
N ALA A 225 -31.15 2.19 0.59
CA ALA A 225 -30.36 3.06 1.46
C ALA A 225 -29.67 2.35 2.63
N GLU A 226 -30.21 1.25 3.12
CA GLU A 226 -29.67 0.58 4.31
C GLU A 226 -28.94 -0.74 4.05
N ASN A 227 -29.22 -1.38 2.92
CA ASN A 227 -28.75 -2.73 2.64
C ASN A 227 -27.71 -2.79 1.51
N SER A 228 -27.34 -1.63 0.95
CA SER A 228 -26.29 -1.55 -0.06
C SER A 228 -24.92 -1.64 0.61
N TYR A 229 -23.96 -2.22 -0.12
CA TYR A 229 -22.61 -2.43 0.40
C TYR A 229 -21.59 -2.56 -0.73
N ILE A 230 -20.33 -2.37 -0.38
CA ILE A 230 -19.20 -2.78 -1.21
C ILE A 230 -18.69 -4.15 -0.75
N LEU A 231 -18.21 -4.93 -1.73
CA LEU A 231 -17.42 -6.13 -1.49
C LEU A 231 -16.00 -5.86 -1.98
N CYS A 232 -15.01 -5.99 -1.12
CA CYS A 232 -13.64 -5.68 -1.45
C CYS A 232 -12.64 -6.70 -0.88
N ASP A 233 -11.45 -6.73 -1.48
CA ASP A 233 -10.28 -7.39 -0.92
C ASP A 233 -9.28 -6.32 -0.49
N ILE A 234 -8.56 -6.56 0.62
CA ILE A 234 -7.60 -5.63 1.18
C ILE A 234 -6.25 -6.33 1.29
N LYS A 235 -5.20 -5.70 0.77
CA LYS A 235 -3.83 -6.09 1.01
C LYS A 235 -3.11 -4.96 1.72
N VAL A 236 -2.52 -5.24 2.88
CA VAL A 236 -1.90 -4.23 3.75
C VAL A 236 -0.64 -4.78 4.40
N GLN A 237 0.36 -3.93 4.58
CA GLN A 237 1.58 -4.27 5.31
C GLN A 237 1.26 -4.78 6.73
N LYS A 238 2.05 -5.73 7.21
CA LYS A 238 1.95 -6.28 8.56
C LYS A 238 2.45 -5.31 9.62
#